data_41d4e9c93de97be0565bcad07bae0a11
#
_entry.id   41d4e9c93de97be0565bcad07bae0a11
#
_cell.length_a   1.000
_cell.length_b   1.000
_cell.length_c   1.000
_cell.angle_alpha   90.00
_cell.angle_beta   90.00
_cell.angle_gamma   90.00
#
_symmetry.space_group_name_H-M   'P 1'
#
loop_
_entity.id
_entity.type
_entity.pdbx_description
1 polymer ?
#
loop_
_entity_poly.entity_id
_entity_poly.type
_entity_poly.pdbx_seq_one_letter_code
_entity_poly.pdbx_strand_id
1 'polypeptide(L)'
;MIISLGFAYNKTGNVVLGWLTLPQEMDRIYLVIYPLSILVYSIIFFKWINKDKEEAQVHWDIKTGVVCSIMAGIAFGGISTLWVMFLKNTALSNIGFIKSSLEYLNASSANKSTVSFIISLVVAGILAPINEEIIYRGVTFNFLEKRVNTKYALIVSSLMFGIIHLSFVQSVYATIMGLISGIVYMKTRKLRWSILIHITINTLATYELTSNLIWVAFTIILFLPLGAMLYKLLKTKTNYAY
;
A
#
# COMPACT_ATOMS: atom_id res chain seq x y z
N MET A 1 -12.58 3.16 6.44
CA MET A 1 -12.45 1.87 5.76
C MET A 1 -13.68 1.05 6.08
N ILE A 2 -14.61 0.94 5.14
CA ILE A 2 -15.69 -0.02 5.25
C ILE A 2 -15.13 -1.29 4.66
N ILE A 3 -14.82 -2.25 5.53
CA ILE A 3 -14.46 -3.60 5.12
C ILE A 3 -15.77 -4.22 4.65
N SER A 4 -15.98 -4.28 3.36
CA SER A 4 -17.01 -5.18 2.84
C SER A 4 -16.40 -6.60 2.88
N LEU A 5 -16.60 -7.30 3.99
CA LEU A 5 -16.39 -8.74 4.05
C LEU A 5 -17.40 -9.38 3.09
N GLY A 6 -16.94 -9.66 1.88
CA GLY A 6 -17.72 -10.39 0.91
C GLY A 6 -17.39 -11.85 1.00
N PHE A 7 -18.42 -12.67 1.16
CA PHE A 7 -18.33 -14.11 1.00
C PHE A 7 -18.65 -14.43 -0.45
N ALA A 8 -17.66 -14.87 -1.22
CA ALA A 8 -17.90 -15.45 -2.54
C ALA A 8 -17.98 -16.96 -2.40
N TYR A 9 -19.03 -17.56 -2.97
CA TYR A 9 -19.14 -19.00 -3.12
C TYR A 9 -18.52 -19.40 -4.44
N ASN A 10 -17.58 -20.34 -4.41
CA ASN A 10 -17.12 -20.97 -5.65
C ASN A 10 -18.21 -21.93 -6.16
N LYS A 11 -18.07 -22.45 -7.40
CA LYS A 11 -19.00 -23.41 -8.02
C LYS A 11 -19.20 -24.71 -7.22
N THR A 12 -18.41 -24.96 -6.19
CA THR A 12 -18.45 -26.15 -5.31
C THR A 12 -19.06 -25.84 -3.94
N GLY A 13 -19.59 -24.62 -3.71
CA GLY A 13 -20.26 -24.26 -2.47
C GLY A 13 -19.33 -23.91 -1.29
N ASN A 14 -18.01 -23.86 -1.50
CA ASN A 14 -17.08 -23.48 -0.45
C ASN A 14 -17.01 -21.96 -0.31
N VAL A 15 -17.05 -21.48 0.93
CA VAL A 15 -16.86 -20.06 1.26
C VAL A 15 -15.40 -19.69 0.98
N VAL A 16 -15.19 -18.83 0.00
CA VAL A 16 -13.87 -18.22 -0.24
C VAL A 16 -13.89 -16.87 0.45
N LEU A 17 -13.10 -16.71 1.50
CA LEU A 17 -12.76 -15.40 2.07
C LEU A 17 -11.89 -14.68 1.05
N GLY A 18 -12.52 -13.88 0.23
CA GLY A 18 -11.88 -13.04 -0.77
C GLY A 18 -12.63 -11.70 -0.82
N TRP A 19 -11.94 -10.66 -1.22
CA TRP A 19 -12.60 -9.42 -1.59
C TRP A 19 -13.59 -9.73 -2.71
N LEU A 20 -14.87 -9.39 -2.50
CA LEU A 20 -15.81 -9.40 -3.59
C LEU A 20 -15.24 -8.58 -4.74
N THR A 21 -15.21 -9.17 -5.94
CA THR A 21 -15.29 -8.38 -7.15
C THR A 21 -16.64 -7.66 -7.08
N LEU A 22 -16.61 -6.46 -6.50
CA LEU A 22 -17.82 -5.67 -6.38
C LEU A 22 -18.33 -5.38 -7.79
N PRO A 23 -19.62 -5.50 -8.04
CA PRO A 23 -20.21 -5.09 -9.31
C PRO A 23 -19.70 -3.69 -9.67
N GLN A 24 -19.57 -3.38 -10.98
CA GLN A 24 -19.10 -2.05 -11.45
C GLN A 24 -19.84 -0.87 -10.80
N GLU A 25 -21.04 -1.10 -10.32
CA GLU A 25 -21.86 -0.16 -9.55
C GLU A 25 -21.25 0.24 -8.20
N MET A 26 -20.48 -0.67 -7.57
CA MET A 26 -19.85 -0.40 -6.28
C MET A 26 -18.62 0.52 -6.42
N ASP A 27 -17.95 0.52 -7.56
CA ASP A 27 -16.84 1.48 -7.81
C ASP A 27 -17.36 2.93 -7.73
N ARG A 28 -18.59 3.19 -8.17
CA ARG A 28 -19.22 4.51 -8.07
C ARG A 28 -19.51 4.91 -6.62
N ILE A 29 -19.90 3.96 -5.77
CA ILE A 29 -20.11 4.21 -4.33
C ILE A 29 -18.79 4.60 -3.68
N TYR A 30 -17.67 4.00 -4.05
CA TYR A 30 -16.36 4.36 -3.52
C TYR A 30 -15.90 5.77 -3.90
N LEU A 31 -16.36 6.33 -5.03
CA LEU A 31 -16.11 7.74 -5.36
C LEU A 31 -16.71 8.71 -4.33
N VAL A 32 -17.71 8.28 -3.57
CA VAL A 32 -18.31 9.07 -2.49
C VAL A 32 -17.71 8.71 -1.12
N ILE A 33 -17.58 7.40 -0.86
CA ILE A 33 -17.11 6.91 0.44
C ILE A 33 -15.68 7.34 0.74
N TYR A 34 -14.74 7.22 -0.22
CA TYR A 34 -13.34 7.59 0.01
C TYR A 34 -13.14 9.08 0.34
N PRO A 35 -13.70 10.05 -0.40
CA PRO A 35 -13.60 11.46 -0.01
C PRO A 35 -14.15 11.76 1.38
N LEU A 36 -15.30 11.16 1.74
CA LEU A 36 -15.87 11.32 3.09
C LEU A 36 -14.94 10.72 4.16
N SER A 37 -14.43 9.52 3.92
CA SER A 37 -13.48 8.86 4.81
C SER A 37 -12.18 9.68 4.96
N ILE A 38 -11.61 10.16 3.86
CA ILE A 38 -10.44 11.04 3.85
C ILE A 38 -10.70 12.29 4.70
N LEU A 39 -11.86 12.92 4.55
CA LEU A 39 -12.23 14.10 5.33
C LEU A 39 -12.26 13.77 6.83
N VAL A 40 -12.97 12.71 7.23
CA VAL A 40 -13.12 12.31 8.64
C VAL A 40 -11.76 11.98 9.27
N TYR A 41 -10.96 11.12 8.61
CA TYR A 41 -9.64 10.75 9.15
C TYR A 41 -8.63 11.90 9.13
N SER A 42 -8.73 12.81 8.16
CA SER A 42 -7.93 14.04 8.17
C SER A 42 -8.28 14.91 9.37
N ILE A 43 -9.56 15.09 9.71
CA ILE A 43 -9.99 15.82 10.89
C ILE A 43 -9.43 15.17 12.16
N ILE A 44 -9.52 13.84 12.29
CA ILE A 44 -8.96 13.10 13.43
C ILE A 44 -7.45 13.33 13.51
N PHE A 45 -6.74 13.18 12.40
CA PHE A 45 -5.30 13.39 12.32
C PHE A 45 -4.90 14.80 12.74
N PHE A 46 -5.50 15.82 12.14
CA PHE A 46 -5.11 17.22 12.41
C PHE A 46 -5.54 17.70 13.78
N LYS A 47 -6.71 17.33 14.28
CA LYS A 47 -7.21 17.84 15.57
C LYS A 47 -6.63 17.09 16.78
N TRP A 48 -6.42 15.77 16.67
CA TRP A 48 -6.15 14.94 17.84
C TRP A 48 -4.77 14.31 17.87
N ILE A 49 -4.21 14.00 16.71
CA ILE A 49 -2.95 13.26 16.63
C ILE A 49 -1.76 14.17 16.35
N ASN A 50 -1.95 15.14 15.49
CA ASN A 50 -0.89 16.02 14.99
C ASN A 50 -0.53 17.18 15.93
N LYS A 51 -1.20 17.30 17.09
CA LYS A 51 -0.93 18.36 18.06
C LYS A 51 0.46 18.28 18.68
N ASP A 52 0.94 17.06 18.92
CA ASP A 52 2.25 16.78 19.53
C ASP A 52 3.17 16.19 18.48
N LYS A 53 3.56 16.97 17.49
CA LYS A 53 4.43 16.49 16.39
C LYS A 53 5.83 16.21 16.89
N GLU A 54 6.29 14.99 16.70
CA GLU A 54 7.72 14.74 16.65
C GLU A 54 8.33 15.43 15.43
N GLU A 55 9.50 16.03 15.61
CA GLU A 55 10.21 16.71 14.54
C GLU A 55 10.70 15.75 13.47
N ALA A 56 10.67 16.22 12.22
CA ALA A 56 11.21 15.47 11.10
C ALA A 56 12.74 15.32 11.27
N GLN A 57 13.24 14.09 11.16
CA GLN A 57 14.66 13.79 11.24
C GLN A 57 15.38 14.02 9.90
N VAL A 58 14.60 13.99 8.81
CA VAL A 58 15.05 14.20 7.45
C VAL A 58 14.14 15.20 6.76
N HIS A 59 14.73 16.26 6.25
CA HIS A 59 14.02 17.26 5.47
C HIS A 59 14.30 17.04 3.98
N TRP A 60 13.28 16.56 3.27
CA TRP A 60 13.29 16.52 1.82
C TRP A 60 12.66 17.79 1.25
N ASP A 61 13.35 18.45 0.35
CA ASP A 61 12.74 19.44 -0.52
C ASP A 61 11.73 18.76 -1.48
N ILE A 62 10.98 19.55 -2.21
CA ILE A 62 9.92 19.02 -3.09
C ILE A 62 10.52 18.09 -4.15
N LYS A 63 11.62 18.50 -4.79
CA LYS A 63 12.27 17.72 -5.86
C LYS A 63 12.77 16.37 -5.35
N THR A 64 13.53 16.37 -4.27
CA THR A 64 14.05 15.15 -3.65
C THR A 64 12.91 14.23 -3.21
N GLY A 65 11.89 14.78 -2.54
CA GLY A 65 10.76 14.00 -2.06
C GLY A 65 9.97 13.34 -3.18
N VAL A 66 9.71 14.06 -4.28
CA VAL A 66 9.01 13.51 -5.44
C VAL A 66 9.83 12.40 -6.10
N VAL A 67 11.11 12.67 -6.39
CA VAL A 67 11.99 11.68 -7.05
C VAL A 67 12.14 10.42 -6.20
N CYS A 68 12.45 10.56 -4.91
CA CYS A 68 12.61 9.42 -4.00
C CYS A 68 11.31 8.62 -3.84
N SER A 69 10.15 9.29 -3.76
CA SER A 69 8.87 8.61 -3.61
C SER A 69 8.48 7.85 -4.87
N ILE A 70 8.61 8.45 -6.05
CA ILE A 70 8.31 7.77 -7.31
C ILE A 70 9.28 6.60 -7.52
N MET A 71 10.58 6.81 -7.31
CA MET A 71 11.59 5.75 -7.41
C MET A 71 11.24 4.58 -6.46
N ALA A 72 10.90 4.86 -5.21
CA ALA A 72 10.52 3.84 -4.24
C ALA A 72 9.25 3.08 -4.67
N GLY A 73 8.26 3.79 -5.20
CA GLY A 73 7.03 3.17 -5.71
C GLY A 73 7.29 2.26 -6.91
N ILE A 74 8.11 2.68 -7.87
CA ILE A 74 8.48 1.88 -9.04
C ILE A 74 9.28 0.64 -8.61
N ALA A 75 10.32 0.82 -7.79
CA ALA A 75 11.14 -0.29 -7.30
C ALA A 75 10.30 -1.32 -6.54
N PHE A 76 9.38 -0.86 -5.69
CA PHE A 76 8.50 -1.75 -4.96
C PHE A 76 7.50 -2.46 -5.89
N GLY A 77 7.00 -1.81 -6.93
CA GLY A 77 6.19 -2.45 -7.98
C GLY A 77 6.89 -3.69 -8.56
N GLY A 78 8.20 -3.61 -8.78
CA GLY A 78 9.02 -4.77 -9.18
C GLY A 78 9.11 -5.86 -8.12
N ILE A 79 9.27 -5.50 -6.84
CA ILE A 79 9.29 -6.48 -5.73
C ILE A 79 7.97 -7.26 -5.69
N SER A 80 6.83 -6.57 -5.78
CA SER A 80 5.50 -7.19 -5.78
C SER A 80 5.31 -8.11 -6.99
N THR A 81 5.79 -7.70 -8.16
CA THR A 81 5.77 -8.52 -9.38
C THR A 81 6.59 -9.79 -9.22
N LEU A 82 7.84 -9.68 -8.74
CA LEU A 82 8.70 -10.83 -8.48
C LEU A 82 8.08 -11.80 -7.48
N TRP A 83 7.45 -11.28 -6.43
CA TRP A 83 6.71 -12.10 -5.46
C TRP A 83 5.59 -12.91 -6.12
N VAL A 84 4.74 -12.24 -6.91
CA VAL A 84 3.64 -12.91 -7.62
C VAL A 84 4.17 -13.92 -8.64
N MET A 85 5.22 -13.57 -9.40
CA MET A 85 5.86 -14.48 -10.36
C MET A 85 6.47 -15.70 -9.65
N PHE A 86 7.15 -15.51 -8.54
CA PHE A 86 7.69 -16.61 -7.73
C PHE A 86 6.58 -17.57 -7.31
N LEU A 87 5.47 -17.06 -6.77
CA LEU A 87 4.36 -17.90 -6.34
C LEU A 87 3.71 -18.64 -7.53
N LYS A 88 3.49 -17.95 -8.65
CA LYS A 88 2.87 -18.55 -9.86
C LYS A 88 3.71 -19.67 -10.47
N ASN A 89 5.04 -19.55 -10.42
CA ASN A 89 5.97 -20.49 -11.05
C ASN A 89 6.54 -21.55 -10.11
N THR A 90 5.99 -21.71 -8.91
CA THR A 90 6.40 -22.72 -7.94
C THR A 90 5.24 -23.62 -7.54
N ALA A 91 5.53 -24.75 -6.91
CA ALA A 91 4.52 -25.66 -6.36
C ALA A 91 3.62 -24.99 -5.30
N LEU A 92 4.03 -23.84 -4.77
CA LEU A 92 3.23 -23.05 -3.82
C LEU A 92 1.91 -22.57 -4.43
N SER A 93 1.83 -22.37 -5.75
CA SER A 93 0.59 -22.03 -6.45
C SER A 93 -0.55 -23.05 -6.25
N ASN A 94 -0.22 -24.31 -5.89
CA ASN A 94 -1.20 -25.36 -5.64
C ASN A 94 -1.78 -25.35 -4.22
N ILE A 95 -1.19 -24.55 -3.30
CA ILE A 95 -1.71 -24.41 -1.93
C ILE A 95 -3.00 -23.60 -1.99
N GLY A 96 -4.09 -24.12 -1.45
CA GLY A 96 -5.46 -23.61 -1.63
C GLY A 96 -5.62 -22.10 -1.41
N PHE A 97 -5.11 -21.55 -0.30
CA PHE A 97 -5.22 -20.11 -0.01
C PHE A 97 -4.33 -19.23 -0.91
N ILE A 98 -3.19 -19.74 -1.40
CA ILE A 98 -2.34 -19.05 -2.38
C ILE A 98 -3.02 -19.07 -3.74
N LYS A 99 -3.54 -20.23 -4.15
CA LYS A 99 -4.29 -20.39 -5.40
C LYS A 99 -5.46 -19.43 -5.48
N SER A 100 -6.31 -19.40 -4.44
CA SER A 100 -7.44 -18.48 -4.38
C SER A 100 -7.01 -17.01 -4.43
N SER A 101 -5.89 -16.64 -3.77
CA SER A 101 -5.34 -15.29 -3.82
C SER A 101 -4.85 -14.91 -5.23
N LEU A 102 -4.21 -15.84 -5.95
CA LEU A 102 -3.73 -15.62 -7.33
C LEU A 102 -4.89 -15.53 -8.32
N GLU A 103 -5.92 -16.38 -8.17
CA GLU A 103 -7.15 -16.34 -8.97
C GLU A 103 -7.87 -14.99 -8.80
N TYR A 104 -7.95 -14.52 -7.57
CA TYR A 104 -8.51 -13.19 -7.28
C TYR A 104 -7.75 -12.07 -7.99
N LEU A 105 -6.42 -12.06 -7.91
CA LEU A 105 -5.59 -11.06 -8.59
C LEU A 105 -5.81 -11.08 -10.11
N ASN A 106 -5.89 -12.26 -10.72
CA ASN A 106 -6.14 -12.40 -12.15
C ASN A 106 -7.55 -11.91 -12.53
N ALA A 107 -8.58 -12.21 -11.71
CA ALA A 107 -9.95 -11.78 -11.97
C ALA A 107 -10.11 -10.25 -11.86
N SER A 108 -9.40 -9.61 -10.94
CA SER A 108 -9.44 -8.15 -10.75
C SER A 108 -8.82 -7.38 -11.92
N SER A 109 -7.94 -8.03 -12.68
CA SER A 109 -7.26 -7.46 -13.86
C SER A 109 -8.00 -7.70 -15.17
N ALA A 110 -9.04 -8.55 -15.19
CA ALA A 110 -9.70 -8.97 -16.43
C ALA A 110 -10.55 -7.85 -17.05
N ASN A 111 -10.48 -7.75 -18.37
CA ASN A 111 -11.27 -6.95 -19.32
C ASN A 111 -12.20 -5.87 -18.73
N LYS A 112 -11.66 -4.72 -18.40
CA LYS A 112 -12.43 -3.54 -17.97
C LYS A 112 -12.81 -2.69 -19.17
N SER A 113 -14.04 -2.16 -19.19
CA SER A 113 -14.37 -1.09 -20.11
C SER A 113 -13.52 0.15 -19.83
N THR A 114 -13.33 1.05 -20.80
CA THR A 114 -12.58 2.29 -20.61
C THR A 114 -13.08 3.11 -19.42
N VAL A 115 -14.39 3.18 -19.23
CA VAL A 115 -15.02 3.88 -18.09
C VAL A 115 -14.64 3.20 -16.76
N SER A 116 -14.80 1.87 -16.68
CA SER A 116 -14.43 1.11 -15.48
C SER A 116 -12.93 1.21 -15.18
N PHE A 117 -12.09 1.28 -16.20
CA PHE A 117 -10.66 1.49 -16.03
C PHE A 117 -10.35 2.87 -15.42
N ILE A 118 -10.95 3.94 -15.94
CA ILE A 118 -10.77 5.30 -15.40
C ILE A 118 -11.25 5.38 -13.96
N ILE A 119 -12.43 4.81 -13.65
CA ILE A 119 -12.96 4.77 -12.28
C ILE A 119 -11.99 4.00 -11.36
N SER A 120 -11.52 2.83 -11.78
CA SER A 120 -10.55 2.04 -11.01
C SER A 120 -9.25 2.81 -10.77
N LEU A 121 -8.76 3.55 -11.77
CA LEU A 121 -7.55 4.37 -11.64
C LEU A 121 -7.75 5.48 -10.59
N VAL A 122 -8.89 6.15 -10.60
CA VAL A 122 -9.20 7.19 -9.61
C VAL A 122 -9.40 6.58 -8.23
N VAL A 123 -10.21 5.54 -8.12
CA VAL A 123 -10.58 4.93 -6.83
C VAL A 123 -9.42 4.15 -6.24
N ALA A 124 -8.92 3.15 -6.94
CA ALA A 124 -7.88 2.27 -6.43
C ALA A 124 -6.46 2.86 -6.58
N GLY A 125 -6.22 3.64 -7.64
CA GLY A 125 -4.93 4.26 -7.89
C GLY A 125 -4.64 5.50 -7.06
N ILE A 126 -5.65 6.28 -6.69
CA ILE A 126 -5.47 7.59 -6.03
C ILE A 126 -6.19 7.68 -4.68
N LEU A 127 -7.52 7.51 -4.65
CA LEU A 127 -8.32 7.77 -3.44
C LEU A 127 -8.04 6.76 -2.33
N ALA A 128 -7.96 5.47 -2.67
CA ALA A 128 -7.65 4.43 -1.69
C ALA A 128 -6.26 4.65 -1.06
N PRO A 129 -5.15 4.84 -1.82
CA PRO A 129 -3.85 5.20 -1.28
C PRO A 129 -3.85 6.40 -0.33
N ILE A 130 -4.53 7.49 -0.69
CA ILE A 130 -4.63 8.67 0.18
C ILE A 130 -5.30 8.30 1.51
N ASN A 131 -6.46 7.64 1.43
CA ASN A 131 -7.21 7.23 2.61
C ASN A 131 -6.41 6.29 3.51
N GLU A 132 -5.78 5.29 2.93
CA GLU A 132 -5.02 4.28 3.66
C GLU A 132 -3.77 4.86 4.32
N GLU A 133 -3.03 5.74 3.65
CA GLU A 133 -1.88 6.39 4.27
C GLU A 133 -2.29 7.34 5.42
N ILE A 134 -3.41 8.05 5.31
CA ILE A 134 -3.93 8.85 6.43
C ILE A 134 -4.28 7.94 7.62
N ILE A 135 -4.95 6.81 7.37
CA ILE A 135 -5.32 5.86 8.43
C ILE A 135 -4.08 5.23 9.06
N TYR A 136 -3.20 4.63 8.25
CA TYR A 136 -2.12 3.80 8.80
C TYR A 136 -0.90 4.60 9.24
N ARG A 137 -0.53 5.69 8.54
CA ARG A 137 0.62 6.54 8.94
C ARG A 137 0.17 7.74 9.73
N GLY A 138 -0.91 8.40 9.29
CA GLY A 138 -1.44 9.56 9.99
C GLY A 138 -2.04 9.20 11.35
N VAL A 139 -2.90 8.19 11.42
CA VAL A 139 -3.63 7.86 12.65
C VAL A 139 -2.98 6.70 13.40
N THR A 140 -2.92 5.51 12.79
CA THR A 140 -2.53 4.27 13.49
C THR A 140 -1.08 4.32 13.99
N PHE A 141 -0.13 4.65 13.11
CA PHE A 141 1.28 4.72 13.49
C PHE A 141 1.50 5.74 14.62
N ASN A 142 1.00 6.97 14.49
CA ASN A 142 1.20 8.00 15.52
C ASN A 142 0.47 7.66 16.84
N PHE A 143 -0.68 6.98 16.77
CA PHE A 143 -1.36 6.50 17.96
C PHE A 143 -0.55 5.43 18.70
N LEU A 144 0.04 4.50 17.95
CA LEU A 144 0.89 3.44 18.52
C LEU A 144 2.21 4.01 19.04
N GLU A 145 2.85 4.92 18.29
CA GLU A 145 4.13 5.51 18.67
C GLU A 145 4.09 6.23 20.04
N LYS A 146 2.93 6.81 20.41
CA LYS A 146 2.73 7.40 21.74
C LYS A 146 2.62 6.37 22.87
N ARG A 147 2.50 5.06 22.57
CA ARG A 147 2.27 3.99 23.54
C ARG A 147 3.34 2.92 23.56
N VAL A 148 4.03 2.76 22.43
CA VAL A 148 5.09 1.77 22.27
C VAL A 148 6.28 2.41 21.57
N ASN A 149 7.41 1.70 21.53
CA ASN A 149 8.59 2.14 20.80
C ASN A 149 8.25 2.35 19.28
N THR A 150 8.82 3.39 18.66
CA THR A 150 8.63 3.77 17.26
C THR A 150 8.84 2.60 16.29
N LYS A 151 9.82 1.72 16.55
CA LYS A 151 10.07 0.55 15.71
C LYS A 151 8.90 -0.45 15.77
N TYR A 152 8.36 -0.69 16.96
CA TYR A 152 7.17 -1.53 17.14
C TYR A 152 5.93 -0.90 16.50
N ALA A 153 5.76 0.42 16.64
CA ALA A 153 4.67 1.14 15.99
C ALA A 153 4.73 0.98 14.45
N LEU A 154 5.95 1.09 13.87
CA LEU A 154 6.17 0.87 12.45
C LEU A 154 5.80 -0.55 12.02
N ILE A 155 6.31 -1.57 12.73
CA ILE A 155 6.06 -2.97 12.38
C ILE A 155 4.57 -3.29 12.51
N VAL A 156 3.95 -2.94 13.64
CA VAL A 156 2.54 -3.26 13.90
C VAL A 156 1.62 -2.55 12.91
N SER A 157 1.81 -1.25 12.65
CA SER A 157 0.99 -0.52 11.67
C SER A 157 1.15 -1.07 10.24
N SER A 158 2.35 -1.55 9.88
CA SER A 158 2.61 -2.17 8.58
C SER A 158 1.98 -3.56 8.46
N LEU A 159 2.01 -4.36 9.52
CA LEU A 159 1.33 -5.65 9.58
C LEU A 159 -0.19 -5.47 9.50
N MET A 160 -0.76 -4.53 10.27
CA MET A 160 -2.19 -4.21 10.18
C MET A 160 -2.58 -3.79 8.77
N PHE A 161 -1.75 -2.97 8.12
CA PHE A 161 -1.95 -2.58 6.73
C PHE A 161 -1.95 -3.79 5.78
N GLY A 162 -1.03 -4.74 5.96
CA GLY A 162 -1.00 -5.97 5.15
C GLY A 162 -2.20 -6.88 5.39
N ILE A 163 -2.51 -7.17 6.65
CA ILE A 163 -3.57 -8.12 7.03
C ILE A 163 -4.95 -7.68 6.54
N ILE A 164 -5.21 -6.38 6.48
CA ILE A 164 -6.52 -5.86 6.03
C ILE A 164 -6.85 -6.24 4.58
N HIS A 165 -5.87 -6.60 3.77
CA HIS A 165 -6.09 -7.02 2.39
C HIS A 165 -6.73 -8.41 2.28
N LEU A 166 -6.78 -9.20 3.36
CA LEU A 166 -7.43 -10.53 3.47
C LEU A 166 -7.07 -11.53 2.35
N SER A 167 -6.01 -11.26 1.61
CA SER A 167 -5.44 -12.10 0.56
C SER A 167 -3.99 -12.35 0.91
N PHE A 168 -3.59 -13.61 1.08
CA PHE A 168 -2.22 -13.94 1.49
C PHE A 168 -1.17 -13.28 0.60
N VAL A 169 -1.36 -13.38 -0.70
CA VAL A 169 -0.42 -12.82 -1.69
C VAL A 169 -0.31 -11.32 -1.54
N GLN A 170 -1.44 -10.62 -1.41
CA GLN A 170 -1.48 -9.17 -1.20
C GLN A 170 -0.96 -8.77 0.17
N SER A 171 -1.32 -9.49 1.24
CA SER A 171 -0.92 -9.19 2.60
C SER A 171 0.59 -9.13 2.76
N VAL A 172 1.32 -10.06 2.12
CA VAL A 172 2.79 -10.08 2.17
C VAL A 172 3.37 -8.83 1.55
N TYR A 173 3.07 -8.54 0.27
CA TYR A 173 3.67 -7.37 -0.36
C TYR A 173 3.12 -6.04 0.20
N ALA A 174 1.86 -5.98 0.63
CA ALA A 174 1.31 -4.79 1.29
C ALA A 174 2.02 -4.51 2.63
N THR A 175 2.36 -5.55 3.42
CA THR A 175 3.16 -5.37 4.64
C THR A 175 4.54 -4.77 4.32
N ILE A 176 5.22 -5.27 3.28
CA ILE A 176 6.54 -4.74 2.87
C ILE A 176 6.40 -3.30 2.38
N MET A 177 5.40 -3.00 1.56
CA MET A 177 5.08 -1.61 1.16
C MET A 177 4.80 -0.74 2.39
N GLY A 178 4.07 -1.30 3.34
CA GLY A 178 3.82 -0.68 4.63
C GLY A 178 5.07 -0.28 5.38
N LEU A 179 6.07 -1.14 5.42
CA LEU A 179 7.36 -0.85 6.04
C LEU A 179 8.12 0.24 5.29
N ILE A 180 8.19 0.17 3.97
CA ILE A 180 8.91 1.16 3.14
C ILE A 180 8.30 2.56 3.28
N SER A 181 7.00 2.69 3.04
CA SER A 181 6.30 3.97 3.16
C SER A 181 6.28 4.49 4.61
N GLY A 182 6.19 3.55 5.58
CA GLY A 182 6.25 3.84 7.00
C GLY A 182 7.62 4.38 7.43
N ILE A 183 8.75 3.82 6.93
CA ILE A 183 10.10 4.35 7.18
C ILE A 183 10.21 5.79 6.65
N VAL A 184 9.72 6.03 5.43
CA VAL A 184 9.75 7.37 4.85
C VAL A 184 8.92 8.34 5.69
N TYR A 185 7.70 7.96 6.10
CA TYR A 185 6.88 8.79 6.98
C TYR A 185 7.54 9.02 8.35
N MET A 186 8.01 7.98 8.99
CA MET A 186 8.67 8.04 10.29
C MET A 186 9.84 9.04 10.30
N LYS A 187 10.63 9.07 9.23
CA LYS A 187 11.82 9.93 9.13
C LYS A 187 11.52 11.35 8.64
N THR A 188 10.56 11.51 7.74
CA THR A 188 10.23 12.83 7.14
C THR A 188 9.06 13.53 7.81
N ARG A 189 8.22 12.81 8.56
CA ARG A 189 6.96 13.29 9.15
C ARG A 189 6.03 13.97 8.13
N LYS A 190 6.13 13.61 6.86
CA LYS A 190 5.32 14.14 5.75
C LYS A 190 4.54 13.04 5.07
N LEU A 191 3.23 12.97 5.34
CA LEU A 191 2.29 12.01 4.72
C LEU A 191 2.34 12.03 3.19
N ARG A 192 2.56 13.21 2.59
CA ARG A 192 2.61 13.36 1.14
C ARG A 192 3.62 12.43 0.46
N TRP A 193 4.73 12.08 1.11
CA TRP A 193 5.74 11.21 0.54
C TRP A 193 5.32 9.73 0.56
N SER A 194 4.73 9.26 1.65
CA SER A 194 4.17 7.91 1.72
C SER A 194 2.94 7.76 0.81
N ILE A 195 2.09 8.79 0.72
CA ILE A 195 0.97 8.83 -0.22
C ILE A 195 1.47 8.71 -1.67
N LEU A 196 2.51 9.46 -2.04
CA LEU A 196 3.04 9.44 -3.40
C LEU A 196 3.68 8.09 -3.76
N ILE A 197 4.40 7.45 -2.82
CA ILE A 197 4.89 6.07 -2.98
C ILE A 197 3.72 5.15 -3.31
N HIS A 198 2.66 5.19 -2.50
CA HIS A 198 1.52 4.30 -2.62
C HIS A 198 0.70 4.55 -3.89
N ILE A 199 0.44 5.80 -4.25
CA ILE A 199 -0.20 6.17 -5.53
C ILE A 199 0.60 5.60 -6.71
N THR A 200 1.94 5.76 -6.69
CA THR A 200 2.80 5.25 -7.76
C THR A 200 2.64 3.74 -7.93
N ILE A 201 2.68 2.98 -6.83
CA ILE A 201 2.52 1.52 -6.85
C ILE A 201 1.15 1.13 -7.43
N ASN A 202 0.08 1.71 -6.90
CA ASN A 202 -1.28 1.32 -7.28
C ASN A 202 -1.63 1.73 -8.71
N THR A 203 -1.15 2.88 -9.16
CA THR A 203 -1.30 3.30 -10.54
C THR A 203 -0.60 2.33 -11.51
N LEU A 204 0.64 1.92 -11.19
CA LEU A 204 1.38 0.95 -12.00
C LEU A 204 0.72 -0.42 -12.02
N ALA A 205 0.21 -0.88 -10.87
CA ALA A 205 -0.52 -2.14 -10.76
C ALA A 205 -1.82 -2.14 -11.60
N THR A 206 -2.50 -0.99 -11.68
CA THR A 206 -3.73 -0.84 -12.47
C THR A 206 -3.44 -0.94 -13.98
N TYR A 207 -2.25 -0.54 -14.43
CA TYR A 207 -1.83 -0.58 -15.84
C TYR A 207 -1.29 -1.93 -16.33
N GLU A 208 -1.26 -2.98 -15.50
CA GLU A 208 -0.71 -4.30 -15.83
C GLU A 208 0.73 -4.29 -16.39
N LEU A 209 1.48 -3.21 -16.19
CA LEU A 209 2.88 -3.12 -16.60
C LEU A 209 3.75 -4.22 -15.98
N THR A 210 3.21 -4.86 -14.95
CA THR A 210 3.90 -5.82 -14.09
C THR A 210 4.18 -7.19 -14.74
N SER A 211 3.62 -7.50 -15.91
CA SER A 211 3.86 -8.78 -16.60
C SER A 211 5.01 -8.73 -17.61
N ASN A 212 5.56 -7.55 -17.89
CA ASN A 212 6.61 -7.37 -18.90
C ASN A 212 8.00 -7.60 -18.30
N LEU A 213 8.80 -8.47 -18.90
CA LEU A 213 10.17 -8.78 -18.46
C LEU A 213 11.08 -7.54 -18.46
N ILE A 214 10.89 -6.62 -19.41
CA ILE A 214 11.63 -5.35 -19.48
C ILE A 214 11.30 -4.49 -18.24
N TRP A 215 10.04 -4.46 -17.83
CA TRP A 215 9.62 -3.77 -16.61
C TRP A 215 10.30 -4.35 -15.36
N VAL A 216 10.32 -5.68 -15.25
CA VAL A 216 10.99 -6.37 -14.13
C VAL A 216 12.48 -6.03 -14.11
N ALA A 217 13.17 -6.09 -15.25
CA ALA A 217 14.58 -5.74 -15.35
C ALA A 217 14.85 -4.27 -14.94
N PHE A 218 14.01 -3.35 -15.42
CA PHE A 218 14.10 -1.93 -15.06
C PHE A 218 13.91 -1.70 -13.56
N THR A 219 12.93 -2.37 -12.95
CA THR A 219 12.67 -2.23 -11.51
C THR A 219 13.75 -2.82 -10.63
N ILE A 220 14.42 -3.91 -11.08
CA ILE A 220 15.57 -4.49 -10.36
C ILE A 220 16.72 -3.49 -10.25
N ILE A 221 16.98 -2.70 -11.29
CA ILE A 221 18.01 -1.65 -11.28
C ILE A 221 17.73 -0.63 -10.16
N LEU A 222 16.46 -0.37 -9.87
CA LEU A 222 16.06 0.57 -8.82
C LEU A 222 16.15 0.01 -7.40
N PHE A 223 16.42 -1.29 -7.21
CA PHE A 223 16.59 -1.87 -5.85
C PHE A 223 17.82 -1.33 -5.14
N LEU A 224 18.92 -1.09 -5.86
CA LEU A 224 20.12 -0.52 -5.26
C LEU A 224 19.89 0.90 -4.73
N PRO A 225 19.36 1.87 -5.52
CA PRO A 225 19.06 3.19 -5.00
C PRO A 225 17.96 3.18 -3.94
N LEU A 226 16.95 2.30 -4.02
CA LEU A 226 15.96 2.12 -2.95
C LEU A 226 16.63 1.66 -1.66
N GLY A 227 17.47 0.61 -1.73
CA GLY A 227 18.22 0.10 -0.57
C GLY A 227 19.13 1.16 0.04
N ALA A 228 19.86 1.91 -0.78
CA ALA A 228 20.72 3.01 -0.35
C ALA A 228 19.90 4.13 0.33
N MET A 229 18.75 4.49 -0.23
CA MET A 229 17.84 5.48 0.35
C MET A 229 17.33 5.02 1.73
N LEU A 230 16.83 3.80 1.83
CA LEU A 230 16.31 3.25 3.09
C LEU A 230 17.41 3.13 4.14
N TYR A 231 18.61 2.65 3.75
CA TYR A 231 19.78 2.60 4.63
C TYR A 231 20.13 3.97 5.18
N LYS A 232 20.23 4.99 4.31
CA LYS A 232 20.51 6.38 4.72
C LYS A 232 19.44 6.90 5.68
N LEU A 233 18.16 6.67 5.41
CA LEU A 233 17.07 7.06 6.29
C LEU A 233 17.17 6.37 7.66
N LEU A 234 17.43 5.08 7.70
CA LEU A 234 17.52 4.32 8.95
C LEU A 234 18.75 4.70 9.77
N LYS A 235 19.87 5.03 9.13
CA LYS A 235 21.12 5.45 9.81
C LYS A 235 21.03 6.87 10.39
N THR A 236 20.14 7.71 9.91
CA THR A 236 19.93 9.05 10.50
C THR A 236 19.45 8.87 11.95
N LYS A 237 20.24 9.40 12.91
CA LYS A 237 19.97 9.26 14.35
C LYS A 237 18.58 9.80 14.69
N THR A 238 17.85 9.04 15.44
CA THR A 238 16.63 9.49 16.12
C THR A 238 17.08 10.26 17.38
N ASN A 239 16.90 11.57 17.38
CA ASN A 239 17.03 12.32 18.62
C ASN A 239 15.77 12.10 19.46
N TYR A 240 15.59 10.89 20.00
CA TYR A 240 14.59 10.70 21.06
C TYR A 240 15.23 11.19 22.36
N ALA A 241 14.79 12.35 22.85
CA ALA A 241 14.90 12.65 24.26
C ALA A 241 13.91 11.69 24.96
N TYR A 242 14.41 10.76 25.73
CA TYR A 242 13.64 9.97 26.68
C TYR A 242 13.22 10.84 27.85
#